data_331e5337e84fa05506e38cdac2688456
#
_entry.id   331e5337e84fa05506e38cdac2688456
#
_cell.length_a   1.000
_cell.length_b   1.000
_cell.length_c   1.000
_cell.angle_alpha   90.00
_cell.angle_beta   90.00
_cell.angle_gamma   90.00
#
_symmetry.space_group_name_H-M   'P 1'
#
loop_
_entity.id
_entity.type
_entity.pdbx_description
1 polymer ?
#
loop_
_entity_poly.entity_id
_entity_poly.type
_entity_poly.pdbx_seq_one_letter_code
_entity_poly.pdbx_strand_id
1 'polypeptide(L)'
;AAIMNGLKVAGKDMSKVKLVTSGAGAAALACVGLLVKLGIPRENVWVTDLAGVVYEGRVELMDPDKSIYAQKTDARKLGEVIDNADVFLGLSAGGVLKAEMVKRMAPNPIIFALANPTPEITPGEVKSVRDDAIIGTGRSDYPNQINNILCFPYIFRGALDAGATTITVEMEMAAVHTIAELAQ
;
A
#
# COMPACT_ATOMS: atom_id res chain seq x y z
N ALA A 1 -1.88 -9.47 -2.21
CA ALA A 1 -3.02 -9.98 -2.99
C ALA A 1 -3.80 -8.84 -3.65
N ALA A 2 -4.48 -7.97 -2.89
CA ALA A 2 -5.36 -6.93 -3.46
C ALA A 2 -4.67 -5.97 -4.44
N ILE A 3 -3.43 -5.53 -4.16
CA ILE A 3 -2.67 -4.69 -5.11
C ILE A 3 -2.36 -5.46 -6.40
N MET A 4 -1.98 -6.73 -6.33
CA MET A 4 -1.74 -7.55 -7.53
C MET A 4 -2.99 -7.64 -8.41
N ASN A 5 -4.15 -7.93 -7.81
CA ASN A 5 -5.41 -7.99 -8.55
C ASN A 5 -5.84 -6.61 -9.07
N GLY A 6 -5.66 -5.55 -8.28
CA GLY A 6 -5.90 -4.18 -8.72
C GLY A 6 -5.04 -3.79 -9.93
N LEU A 7 -3.75 -4.13 -9.92
CA LEU A 7 -2.85 -3.90 -11.06
C LEU A 7 -3.28 -4.67 -12.30
N LYS A 8 -3.70 -5.94 -12.14
CA LYS A 8 -4.22 -6.75 -13.24
C LYS A 8 -5.48 -6.13 -13.85
N VAL A 9 -6.44 -5.69 -13.02
CA VAL A 9 -7.66 -5.01 -13.47
C VAL A 9 -7.35 -3.67 -14.15
N ALA A 10 -6.40 -2.90 -13.60
CA ALA A 10 -5.97 -1.63 -14.17
C ALA A 10 -5.09 -1.77 -15.42
N GLY A 11 -4.69 -2.99 -15.79
CA GLY A 11 -3.77 -3.24 -16.92
C GLY A 11 -2.36 -2.68 -16.70
N LYS A 12 -1.89 -2.64 -15.44
CA LYS A 12 -0.60 -2.04 -15.06
C LYS A 12 0.44 -3.10 -14.76
N ASP A 13 1.67 -2.84 -15.23
CA ASP A 13 2.84 -3.66 -14.97
C ASP A 13 3.46 -3.29 -13.60
N MET A 14 3.49 -4.25 -12.68
CA MET A 14 4.03 -4.07 -11.33
C MET A 14 5.46 -3.53 -11.32
N SER A 15 6.28 -3.86 -12.32
CA SER A 15 7.66 -3.39 -12.43
C SER A 15 7.81 -1.92 -12.80
N LYS A 16 6.71 -1.26 -13.20
CA LYS A 16 6.73 0.13 -13.70
C LYS A 16 5.93 1.11 -12.84
N VAL A 17 5.11 0.59 -11.93
CA VAL A 17 4.22 1.42 -11.12
C VAL A 17 4.96 2.26 -10.09
N LYS A 18 4.47 3.46 -9.87
CA LYS A 18 4.85 4.32 -8.75
C LYS A 18 3.91 4.04 -7.57
N LEU A 19 4.49 3.59 -6.46
CA LEU A 19 3.78 3.36 -5.20
C LEU A 19 4.08 4.50 -4.23
N VAL A 20 3.03 5.11 -3.70
CA VAL A 20 3.12 6.09 -2.62
C VAL A 20 2.39 5.54 -1.40
N THR A 21 3.05 5.48 -0.24
CA THR A 21 2.41 5.08 1.01
C THR A 21 2.35 6.22 2.01
N SER A 22 1.22 6.33 2.69
CA SER A 22 1.06 7.15 3.89
C SER A 22 1.06 6.24 5.11
N GLY A 23 2.07 6.41 5.94
CA GLY A 23 2.44 5.53 7.04
C GLY A 23 3.80 4.89 6.80
N ALA A 24 4.64 4.88 7.84
CA ALA A 24 5.97 4.26 7.84
C ALA A 24 6.23 3.49 9.15
N GLY A 25 5.17 3.00 9.77
CA GLY A 25 5.24 2.06 10.89
C GLY A 25 5.40 0.62 10.42
N ALA A 26 5.44 -0.33 11.36
CA ALA A 26 5.66 -1.75 11.09
C ALA A 26 4.73 -2.33 10.00
N ALA A 27 3.43 -2.01 10.04
CA ALA A 27 2.47 -2.49 9.05
C ALA A 27 2.79 -1.97 7.63
N ALA A 28 3.09 -0.67 7.51
CA ALA A 28 3.39 -0.06 6.22
C ALA A 28 4.70 -0.62 5.63
N LEU A 29 5.77 -0.68 6.45
CA LEU A 29 7.06 -1.18 6.00
C LEU A 29 7.03 -2.67 5.64
N ALA A 30 6.28 -3.50 6.40
CA ALA A 30 6.07 -4.91 6.06
C ALA A 30 5.33 -5.07 4.72
N CYS A 31 4.24 -4.32 4.50
CA CYS A 31 3.50 -4.34 3.24
C CYS A 31 4.38 -3.89 2.06
N VAL A 32 5.10 -2.78 2.21
CA VAL A 32 6.00 -2.25 1.17
C VAL A 32 7.13 -3.23 0.88
N GLY A 33 7.74 -3.82 1.92
CA GLY A 33 8.79 -4.82 1.76
C GLY A 33 8.31 -6.05 0.98
N LEU A 34 7.10 -6.52 1.25
CA LEU A 34 6.49 -7.62 0.50
C LEU A 34 6.19 -7.23 -0.95
N LEU A 35 5.73 -6.02 -1.21
CA LEU A 35 5.47 -5.51 -2.57
C LEU A 35 6.75 -5.38 -3.40
N VAL A 36 7.86 -4.97 -2.78
CA VAL A 36 9.19 -4.96 -3.44
C VAL A 36 9.63 -6.38 -3.79
N LYS A 37 9.46 -7.35 -2.89
CA LYS A 37 9.74 -8.78 -3.18
C LYS A 37 8.85 -9.33 -4.30
N LEU A 38 7.62 -8.83 -4.45
CA LEU A 38 6.68 -9.19 -5.53
C LEU A 38 7.04 -8.56 -6.88
N GLY A 39 7.91 -7.55 -6.92
CA GLY A 39 8.43 -6.99 -8.16
C GLY A 39 8.26 -5.48 -8.35
N ILE A 40 7.77 -4.74 -7.37
CA ILE A 40 7.82 -3.25 -7.43
C ILE A 40 9.27 -2.81 -7.19
N PRO A 41 9.90 -2.08 -8.11
CA PRO A 41 11.24 -1.54 -7.90
C PRO A 41 11.27 -0.59 -6.69
N ARG A 42 12.29 -0.72 -5.84
CA ARG A 42 12.40 0.11 -4.63
C ARG A 42 12.46 1.61 -4.94
N GLU A 43 13.11 1.99 -6.02
CA GLU A 43 13.20 3.36 -6.51
C GLU A 43 11.83 3.96 -6.89
N ASN A 44 10.83 3.13 -7.14
CA ASN A 44 9.45 3.56 -7.42
C ASN A 44 8.59 3.66 -6.17
N VAL A 45 9.14 3.34 -5.00
CA VAL A 45 8.42 3.35 -3.71
C VAL A 45 8.71 4.65 -2.97
N TRP A 46 7.64 5.38 -2.66
CA TRP A 46 7.68 6.62 -1.91
C TRP A 46 6.97 6.46 -0.57
N VAL A 47 7.73 6.56 0.51
CA VAL A 47 7.20 6.40 1.86
C VAL A 47 7.03 7.78 2.51
N THR A 48 5.89 8.00 3.16
CA THR A 48 5.62 9.22 3.93
C THR A 48 5.11 8.87 5.33
N ASP A 49 5.42 9.71 6.30
CA ASP A 49 4.93 9.60 7.68
C ASP A 49 4.56 10.98 8.27
N LEU A 50 4.47 11.07 9.60
CA LEU A 50 4.13 12.33 10.29
C LEU A 50 5.12 13.46 10.02
N ALA A 51 6.40 13.14 9.82
CA ALA A 51 7.43 14.12 9.44
C ALA A 51 7.52 14.35 7.91
N GLY A 52 6.63 13.74 7.13
CA GLY A 52 6.55 13.87 5.68
C GLY A 52 7.27 12.78 4.89
N VAL A 53 7.83 13.13 3.74
CA VAL A 53 8.51 12.18 2.84
C VAL A 53 9.76 11.60 3.52
N VAL A 54 9.99 10.31 3.32
CA VAL A 54 11.26 9.65 3.69
C VAL A 54 12.29 9.95 2.61
N TYR A 55 13.26 10.83 2.91
CA TYR A 55 14.29 11.29 1.97
C TYR A 55 15.70 11.08 2.50
N GLU A 56 16.69 11.05 1.61
CA GLU A 56 18.11 10.92 1.97
C GLU A 56 18.57 12.07 2.87
N GLY A 57 19.21 11.74 3.99
CA GLY A 57 19.70 12.74 4.97
C GLY A 57 18.64 13.22 5.96
N ARG A 58 17.40 12.75 5.90
CA ARG A 58 16.41 12.99 6.95
C ARG A 58 16.83 12.29 8.25
N VAL A 59 16.72 13.00 9.36
CA VAL A 59 17.05 12.49 10.72
C VAL A 59 15.79 12.25 11.55
N GLU A 60 14.80 13.14 11.42
CA GLU A 60 13.57 13.08 12.20
C GLU A 60 12.75 11.82 11.91
N LEU A 61 12.36 11.09 12.97
CA LEU A 61 11.57 9.85 12.91
C LEU A 61 12.15 8.79 11.96
N MET A 62 13.47 8.70 11.85
CA MET A 62 14.15 7.69 11.02
C MET A 62 14.61 6.50 11.86
N ASP A 63 14.61 5.33 11.23
CA ASP A 63 15.15 4.07 11.70
C ASP A 63 15.79 3.30 10.53
N PRO A 64 16.53 2.20 10.78
CA PRO A 64 17.18 1.43 9.72
C PRO A 64 16.21 0.88 8.67
N ASP A 65 15.02 0.38 9.08
CA ASP A 65 14.06 -0.24 8.18
C ASP A 65 13.42 0.80 7.25
N LYS A 66 13.16 2.00 7.78
CA LYS A 66 12.63 3.13 7.01
C LYS A 66 13.68 3.70 6.06
N SER A 67 14.93 3.75 6.48
CA SER A 67 16.03 4.36 5.72
C SER A 67 16.28 3.70 4.38
N ILE A 68 15.93 2.41 4.22
CA ILE A 68 16.07 1.69 2.94
C ILE A 68 15.15 2.21 1.84
N TYR A 69 14.12 3.00 2.19
CA TYR A 69 13.17 3.63 1.27
C TYR A 69 13.42 5.13 1.09
N ALA A 70 14.52 5.66 1.64
CA ALA A 70 14.85 7.07 1.48
C ALA A 70 15.12 7.41 0.00
N GLN A 71 14.42 8.44 -0.49
CA GLN A 71 14.53 8.90 -1.88
C GLN A 71 15.41 10.16 -1.95
N LYS A 72 16.18 10.28 -3.02
CA LYS A 72 16.92 11.50 -3.31
C LYS A 72 15.98 12.55 -3.90
N THR A 73 15.47 13.44 -3.06
CA THR A 73 14.43 14.41 -3.43
C THR A 73 14.40 15.61 -2.51
N ASP A 74 13.91 16.74 -3.04
CA ASP A 74 13.58 17.93 -2.26
C ASP A 74 12.13 17.93 -1.76
N ALA A 75 11.31 16.96 -2.15
CA ALA A 75 9.94 16.83 -1.69
C ALA A 75 9.90 16.50 -0.18
N ARG A 76 8.95 17.12 0.53
CA ARG A 76 8.79 16.96 1.99
C ARG A 76 7.39 16.48 2.40
N LYS A 77 6.39 16.63 1.55
CA LYS A 77 4.99 16.33 1.88
C LYS A 77 4.40 15.31 0.92
N LEU A 78 3.41 14.52 1.40
CA LEU A 78 2.65 13.57 0.59
C LEU A 78 2.16 14.19 -0.72
N GLY A 79 1.60 15.41 -0.66
CA GLY A 79 1.07 16.12 -1.84
C GLY A 79 2.11 16.46 -2.91
N GLU A 80 3.39 16.40 -2.60
CA GLU A 80 4.48 16.68 -3.55
C GLU A 80 4.96 15.41 -4.28
N VAL A 81 4.66 14.23 -3.72
CA VAL A 81 5.08 12.96 -4.29
C VAL A 81 3.95 12.14 -4.90
N ILE A 82 2.68 12.55 -4.68
CA ILE A 82 1.51 11.82 -5.15
C ILE A 82 1.29 11.93 -6.67
N ASP A 83 1.86 12.92 -7.31
CA ASP A 83 1.71 13.16 -8.74
C ASP A 83 2.16 11.94 -9.56
N ASN A 84 1.28 11.52 -10.49
CA ASN A 84 1.48 10.33 -11.30
C ASN A 84 1.69 9.02 -10.50
N ALA A 85 1.25 8.96 -9.24
CA ALA A 85 1.25 7.71 -8.50
C ALA A 85 0.20 6.76 -9.06
N ASP A 86 0.61 5.51 -9.33
CA ASP A 86 -0.27 4.43 -9.77
C ASP A 86 -1.00 3.79 -8.61
N VAL A 87 -0.32 3.70 -7.46
CA VAL A 87 -0.84 3.05 -6.26
C VAL A 87 -0.64 3.99 -5.06
N PHE A 88 -1.72 4.22 -4.32
CA PHE A 88 -1.68 4.80 -2.98
C PHE A 88 -2.02 3.72 -1.95
N LEU A 89 -1.15 3.52 -0.97
CA LEU A 89 -1.34 2.60 0.14
C LEU A 89 -1.39 3.39 1.45
N GLY A 90 -2.58 3.56 1.99
CA GLY A 90 -2.83 4.26 3.25
C GLY A 90 -2.81 3.30 4.44
N LEU A 91 -1.87 3.50 5.35
CA LEU A 91 -1.71 2.75 6.60
C LEU A 91 -1.35 3.73 7.74
N SER A 92 -2.06 4.86 7.81
CA SER A 92 -1.74 5.98 8.71
C SER A 92 -2.97 6.51 9.46
N ALA A 93 -3.54 7.61 9.02
CA ALA A 93 -4.63 8.30 9.68
C ALA A 93 -5.68 8.79 8.68
N GLY A 94 -6.92 8.93 9.18
CA GLY A 94 -8.03 9.38 8.36
C GLY A 94 -7.84 10.77 7.77
N GLY A 95 -8.29 10.95 6.52
CA GLY A 95 -8.37 12.24 5.86
C GLY A 95 -7.04 12.84 5.40
N VAL A 96 -5.95 12.08 5.39
CA VAL A 96 -4.62 12.57 4.94
C VAL A 96 -4.52 12.69 3.43
N LEU A 97 -5.20 11.84 2.67
CA LEU A 97 -5.27 11.94 1.21
C LEU A 97 -6.43 12.86 0.81
N LYS A 98 -6.13 13.92 0.07
CA LYS A 98 -7.14 14.89 -0.34
C LYS A 98 -7.62 14.64 -1.77
N ALA A 99 -8.87 14.99 -2.08
CA ALA A 99 -9.45 14.85 -3.42
C ALA A 99 -8.58 15.51 -4.51
N GLU A 100 -7.98 16.67 -4.23
CA GLU A 100 -7.07 17.36 -5.15
C GLU A 100 -5.76 16.59 -5.41
N MET A 101 -5.31 15.78 -4.45
CA MET A 101 -4.18 14.89 -4.64
C MET A 101 -4.57 13.72 -5.56
N VAL A 102 -5.75 13.16 -5.37
CA VAL A 102 -6.28 12.06 -6.20
C VAL A 102 -6.39 12.45 -7.67
N LYS A 103 -6.79 13.70 -7.98
CA LYS A 103 -6.84 14.22 -9.36
C LYS A 103 -5.49 14.15 -10.08
N ARG A 104 -4.38 14.25 -9.35
CA ARG A 104 -3.01 14.29 -9.90
C ARG A 104 -2.35 12.91 -9.99
N MET A 105 -3.01 11.85 -9.50
CA MET A 105 -2.53 10.49 -9.66
C MET A 105 -2.58 10.03 -11.12
N ALA A 106 -1.87 8.98 -11.45
CA ALA A 106 -1.86 8.36 -12.76
C ALA A 106 -3.29 7.92 -13.21
N PRO A 107 -3.53 7.71 -14.51
CA PRO A 107 -4.79 7.10 -14.97
C PRO A 107 -5.02 5.73 -14.32
N ASN A 108 -6.29 5.38 -14.06
CA ASN A 108 -6.71 4.14 -13.40
C ASN A 108 -5.91 3.85 -12.11
N PRO A 109 -5.87 4.79 -11.14
CA PRO A 109 -5.07 4.58 -9.93
C PRO A 109 -5.74 3.57 -9.00
N ILE A 110 -4.91 2.88 -8.23
CA ILE A 110 -5.33 2.00 -7.15
C ILE A 110 -5.17 2.75 -5.84
N ILE A 111 -6.26 2.91 -5.10
CA ILE A 111 -6.28 3.66 -3.84
C ILE A 111 -6.77 2.74 -2.73
N PHE A 112 -5.87 2.28 -1.88
CA PHE A 112 -6.19 1.49 -0.70
C PHE A 112 -6.02 2.33 0.56
N ALA A 113 -7.14 2.80 1.09
CA ALA A 113 -7.21 3.66 2.27
C ALA A 113 -7.63 2.82 3.48
N LEU A 114 -6.65 2.29 4.21
CA LEU A 114 -6.84 1.22 5.19
C LEU A 114 -6.84 1.68 6.65
N ALA A 115 -6.74 2.99 6.91
CA ALA A 115 -6.85 3.54 8.26
C ALA A 115 -8.23 3.27 8.87
N ASN A 116 -8.27 2.97 10.16
CA ASN A 116 -9.48 2.71 10.93
C ASN A 116 -9.58 3.66 12.13
N PRO A 117 -10.79 4.14 12.49
CA PRO A 117 -12.10 3.88 11.87
C PRO A 117 -12.36 4.73 10.60
N THR A 118 -11.61 5.78 10.38
CA THR A 118 -11.76 6.70 9.25
C THR A 118 -10.65 6.44 8.24
N PRO A 119 -10.96 6.13 6.97
CA PRO A 119 -9.95 5.91 5.94
C PRO A 119 -9.21 7.22 5.58
N GLU A 120 -8.04 7.13 4.98
CA GLU A 120 -7.24 8.26 4.51
C GLU A 120 -8.01 9.16 3.54
N ILE A 121 -8.91 8.57 2.76
CA ILE A 121 -9.93 9.22 1.94
C ILE A 121 -11.12 8.27 1.80
N THR A 122 -12.33 8.79 1.73
CA THR A 122 -13.53 7.97 1.51
C THR A 122 -13.75 7.65 0.03
N PRO A 123 -14.38 6.51 -0.31
CA PRO A 123 -14.75 6.20 -1.69
C PRO A 123 -15.62 7.28 -2.35
N GLY A 124 -16.49 7.93 -1.59
CA GLY A 124 -17.33 9.04 -2.06
C GLY A 124 -16.52 10.26 -2.49
N GLU A 125 -15.50 10.63 -1.69
CA GLU A 125 -14.58 11.74 -2.04
C GLU A 125 -13.79 11.44 -3.30
N VAL A 126 -13.28 10.21 -3.47
CA VAL A 126 -12.56 9.81 -4.69
C VAL A 126 -13.49 9.88 -5.90
N LYS A 127 -14.68 9.29 -5.81
CA LYS A 127 -15.67 9.29 -6.91
C LYS A 127 -16.15 10.69 -7.27
N SER A 128 -16.11 11.65 -6.36
CA SER A 128 -16.48 13.04 -6.65
C SER A 128 -15.50 13.74 -7.60
N VAL A 129 -14.29 13.20 -7.79
CA VAL A 129 -13.23 13.85 -8.57
C VAL A 129 -12.69 12.99 -9.72
N ARG A 130 -12.95 11.66 -9.72
CA ARG A 130 -12.60 10.76 -10.82
C ARG A 130 -13.34 9.43 -10.73
N ASP A 131 -13.64 8.83 -11.88
CA ASP A 131 -14.44 7.60 -12.01
C ASP A 131 -13.58 6.36 -12.32
N ASP A 132 -12.32 6.55 -12.72
CA ASP A 132 -11.42 5.49 -13.16
C ASP A 132 -10.62 4.82 -12.01
N ALA A 133 -10.78 5.29 -10.77
CA ALA A 133 -10.01 4.78 -9.63
C ALA A 133 -10.57 3.45 -9.11
N ILE A 134 -9.66 2.50 -8.85
CA ILE A 134 -9.95 1.29 -8.06
C ILE A 134 -9.73 1.62 -6.59
N ILE A 135 -10.80 1.54 -5.80
CA ILE A 135 -10.78 1.94 -4.39
C ILE A 135 -11.07 0.75 -3.50
N GLY A 136 -10.26 0.55 -2.47
CA GLY A 136 -10.51 -0.40 -1.38
C GLY A 136 -10.26 0.23 -0.01
N THR A 137 -11.00 -0.22 0.99
CA THR A 137 -10.87 0.22 2.39
C THR A 137 -10.84 -0.98 3.32
N GLY A 138 -10.46 -0.76 4.58
CA GLY A 138 -10.58 -1.78 5.63
C GLY A 138 -12.01 -1.98 6.15
N ARG A 139 -12.98 -1.17 5.71
CA ARG A 139 -14.36 -1.16 6.23
C ARG A 139 -15.26 -2.11 5.44
N SER A 140 -16.18 -2.76 6.17
CA SER A 140 -17.17 -3.68 5.58
C SER A 140 -18.39 -2.97 4.96
N ASP A 141 -18.58 -1.68 5.27
CA ASP A 141 -19.69 -0.87 4.75
C ASP A 141 -19.37 -0.17 3.42
N TYR A 142 -18.15 -0.36 2.90
CA TYR A 142 -17.75 0.08 1.57
C TYR A 142 -17.47 -1.10 0.63
N PRO A 143 -17.63 -0.94 -0.68
CA PRO A 143 -17.19 -1.92 -1.66
C PRO A 143 -15.68 -2.19 -1.57
N ASN A 144 -15.25 -3.37 -2.03
CA ASN A 144 -13.83 -3.76 -2.08
C ASN A 144 -13.16 -3.71 -0.69
N GLN A 145 -13.75 -4.36 0.29
CA GLN A 145 -13.14 -4.50 1.60
C GLN A 145 -11.81 -5.25 1.51
N ILE A 146 -10.76 -4.67 2.08
CA ILE A 146 -9.46 -5.31 2.27
C ILE A 146 -9.34 -5.68 3.75
N ASN A 147 -9.38 -7.00 4.02
CA ASN A 147 -9.39 -7.49 5.39
C ASN A 147 -8.31 -8.54 5.59
N ASN A 148 -7.47 -8.36 6.60
CA ASN A 148 -6.41 -9.29 6.98
C ASN A 148 -6.92 -10.66 7.47
N ILE A 149 -8.20 -10.80 7.82
CA ILE A 149 -8.80 -12.08 8.21
C ILE A 149 -8.74 -13.14 7.09
N LEU A 150 -8.54 -12.75 5.85
CA LEU A 150 -8.34 -13.68 4.75
C LEU A 150 -7.01 -14.46 4.87
N CYS A 151 -6.05 -13.94 5.61
CA CYS A 151 -4.76 -14.58 5.86
C CYS A 151 -4.60 -14.97 7.34
N PHE A 152 -4.93 -14.10 8.25
CA PHE A 152 -4.89 -14.33 9.69
C PHE A 152 -6.23 -14.95 10.19
N PRO A 153 -6.26 -16.06 10.96
CA PRO A 153 -5.10 -16.77 11.51
C PRO A 153 -4.57 -17.93 10.66
N TYR A 154 -5.05 -18.13 9.45
CA TYR A 154 -4.83 -19.33 8.64
C TYR A 154 -3.37 -19.59 8.29
N ILE A 155 -2.57 -18.54 8.09
CA ILE A 155 -1.12 -18.69 7.84
C ILE A 155 -0.41 -19.33 9.05
N PHE A 156 -0.84 -19.03 10.28
CA PHE A 156 -0.30 -19.68 11.48
C PHE A 156 -0.74 -21.12 11.57
N ARG A 157 -1.97 -21.43 11.20
CA ARG A 157 -2.45 -22.81 11.15
C ARG A 157 -1.63 -23.64 10.15
N GLY A 158 -1.39 -23.10 8.95
CA GLY A 158 -0.55 -23.76 7.96
C GLY A 158 0.87 -23.97 8.43
N ALA A 159 1.46 -22.98 9.10
CA ALA A 159 2.81 -23.09 9.67
C ALA A 159 2.88 -24.20 10.74
N LEU A 160 1.91 -24.28 11.64
CA LEU A 160 1.85 -25.31 12.67
C LEU A 160 1.67 -26.70 12.06
N ASP A 161 0.77 -26.87 11.10
CA ASP A 161 0.54 -28.15 10.41
C ASP A 161 1.78 -28.66 9.66
N ALA A 162 2.59 -27.73 9.13
CA ALA A 162 3.87 -28.03 8.49
C ALA A 162 5.02 -28.25 9.49
N GLY A 163 4.82 -28.09 10.79
CA GLY A 163 5.86 -28.14 11.81
C GLY A 163 6.91 -27.01 11.68
N ALA A 164 6.53 -25.90 11.07
CA ALA A 164 7.44 -24.77 10.88
C ALA A 164 7.67 -24.02 12.21
N THR A 165 8.90 -23.56 12.41
CA THR A 165 9.29 -22.77 13.60
C THR A 165 9.22 -21.26 13.35
N THR A 166 9.05 -20.84 12.10
CA THR A 166 8.91 -19.45 11.69
C THR A 166 8.05 -19.36 10.42
N ILE A 167 7.45 -18.21 10.17
CA ILE A 167 6.79 -17.90 8.89
C ILE A 167 7.85 -17.32 7.98
N THR A 168 8.17 -18.02 6.88
CA THR A 168 9.17 -17.59 5.91
C THR A 168 8.57 -16.67 4.86
N VAL A 169 9.43 -15.97 4.12
CA VAL A 169 9.01 -15.12 2.99
C VAL A 169 8.29 -15.94 1.91
N GLU A 170 8.72 -17.19 1.68
CA GLU A 170 8.09 -18.09 0.72
C GLU A 170 6.66 -18.44 1.14
N MET A 171 6.41 -18.61 2.45
CA MET A 171 5.05 -18.81 2.99
C MET A 171 4.18 -17.56 2.81
N GLU A 172 4.74 -16.37 3.06
CA GLU A 172 4.04 -15.11 2.82
C GLU A 172 3.68 -14.95 1.34
N MET A 173 4.62 -15.22 0.44
CA MET A 173 4.42 -15.16 -1.00
C MET A 173 3.36 -16.17 -1.48
N ALA A 174 3.41 -17.41 -0.99
CA ALA A 174 2.42 -18.42 -1.29
C ALA A 174 1.01 -17.98 -0.86
N ALA A 175 0.88 -17.41 0.36
CA ALA A 175 -0.39 -16.87 0.85
C ALA A 175 -0.91 -15.73 -0.03
N VAL A 176 -0.03 -14.79 -0.45
CA VAL A 176 -0.39 -13.68 -1.34
C VAL A 176 -0.92 -14.20 -2.67
N HIS A 177 -0.22 -15.13 -3.32
CA HIS A 177 -0.64 -15.69 -4.61
C HIS A 177 -1.95 -16.45 -4.50
N THR A 178 -2.08 -17.33 -3.50
CA THR A 178 -3.32 -18.10 -3.27
C THR A 178 -4.52 -17.19 -3.04
N ILE A 179 -4.40 -16.16 -2.17
CA ILE A 179 -5.49 -15.22 -1.93
C ILE A 179 -5.83 -14.43 -3.20
N ALA A 180 -4.80 -14.02 -3.97
CA ALA A 180 -5.03 -13.31 -5.22
C ALA A 180 -5.77 -14.16 -6.28
N GLU A 181 -5.45 -15.46 -6.37
CA GLU A 181 -6.11 -16.40 -7.26
C GLU A 181 -7.56 -16.69 -6.85
N LEU A 182 -7.82 -16.87 -5.57
CA LEU A 182 -9.17 -17.15 -5.04
C LEU A 182 -10.14 -15.97 -5.17
N ALA A 183 -9.63 -14.74 -5.31
CA ALA A 183 -10.42 -13.51 -5.42
C ALA A 183 -10.68 -13.08 -6.88
N GLN A 184 -10.45 -13.95 -7.86
CA GLN A 184 -10.65 -13.67 -9.31
C GLN A 184 -12.02 -14.11 -9.80
#